data_42f4631ce7aaac8ea951310eeb1b4482
#
_entry.id   42f4631ce7aaac8ea951310eeb1b4482
#
_cell.length_a   1.000
_cell.length_b   1.000
_cell.length_c   1.000
_cell.angle_alpha   90.00
_cell.angle_beta   90.00
_cell.angle_gamma   90.00
#
_symmetry.space_group_name_H-M   'P 1'
#
loop_
_entity.id
_entity.type
_entity.pdbx_description
1 polymer ?
#
loop_
_entity_poly.entity_id
_entity_poly.type
_entity_poly.pdbx_seq_one_letter_code
_entity_poly.pdbx_strand_id
1 'polypeptide(L)'
;MMEAKSETINGNTPLIAAGIVLGLGLGGFVDGILLHQLLQWHHMLSNVRPLTTTANIDLNMLWDGLFHAFDWVMVVVGIILLWRAGGRDDVAWSSQTFVGSLSIGWGLFNLIEGVIDHQILGIHHVKPGPNQLAWDLGFLLFGALLVAIGWIMIKKDSGVRS
;
A
#
# COMPACT_ATOMS: atom_id res chain seq x y z
N MET A 1 7.77 22.28 27.49
CA MET A 1 7.77 22.44 26.02
C MET A 1 8.07 21.13 25.27
N MET A 2 8.76 20.15 25.86
CA MET A 2 8.99 18.80 25.25
C MET A 2 7.82 17.84 25.44
N GLU A 3 7.02 17.95 26.51
CA GLU A 3 5.85 17.10 26.77
C GLU A 3 4.72 17.29 25.73
N ALA A 4 4.39 18.53 25.35
CA ALA A 4 3.32 18.83 24.39
C ALA A 4 3.59 18.21 23.00
N LYS A 5 4.86 18.10 22.60
CA LYS A 5 5.25 17.49 21.31
C LYS A 5 5.15 15.97 21.30
N SER A 6 5.34 15.34 22.47
CA SER A 6 5.15 13.90 22.66
C SER A 6 3.66 13.52 22.68
N GLU A 7 2.81 14.34 23.29
CA GLU A 7 1.37 14.11 23.38
C GLU A 7 0.66 14.23 22.01
N THR A 8 1.06 15.18 21.16
CA THR A 8 0.47 15.32 19.81
C THR A 8 0.80 14.16 18.89
N ILE A 9 1.98 13.58 18.97
CA ILE A 9 2.34 12.39 18.19
C ILE A 9 1.55 11.17 18.69
N ASN A 10 1.38 11.01 20.00
CA ASN A 10 0.58 9.93 20.57
C ASN A 10 -0.91 10.06 20.26
N GLY A 11 -1.45 11.28 20.24
CA GLY A 11 -2.85 11.54 19.90
C GLY A 11 -3.23 11.21 18.45
N ASN A 12 -2.29 11.27 17.51
CA ASN A 12 -2.54 10.96 16.10
C ASN A 12 -2.28 9.48 15.72
N THR A 13 -1.67 8.70 16.60
CA THR A 13 -1.27 7.31 16.32
C THR A 13 -2.42 6.43 15.82
N PRO A 14 -3.66 6.45 16.39
CA PRO A 14 -4.76 5.66 15.90
C PRO A 14 -5.18 6.03 14.46
N LEU A 15 -5.17 7.32 14.14
CA LEU A 15 -5.50 7.82 12.81
C LEU A 15 -4.41 7.41 11.79
N ILE A 16 -3.14 7.51 12.18
CA ILE A 16 -2.00 7.09 11.35
C ILE A 16 -2.08 5.57 11.08
N ALA A 17 -2.32 4.76 12.10
CA ALA A 17 -2.46 3.32 11.94
C ALA A 17 -3.59 2.95 10.98
N ALA A 18 -4.77 3.58 11.15
CA ALA A 18 -5.91 3.39 10.25
C ALA A 18 -5.56 3.77 8.80
N GLY A 19 -4.93 4.93 8.60
CA GLY A 19 -4.53 5.40 7.28
C GLY A 19 -3.50 4.48 6.60
N ILE A 20 -2.48 4.00 7.33
CA ILE A 20 -1.48 3.07 6.79
C ILE A 20 -2.13 1.76 6.36
N VAL A 21 -2.99 1.16 7.20
CA VAL A 21 -3.65 -0.11 6.87
C VAL A 21 -4.59 0.04 5.67
N LEU A 22 -5.38 1.12 5.60
CA LEU A 22 -6.19 1.46 4.44
C LEU A 22 -5.34 1.66 3.19
N GLY A 23 -4.22 2.38 3.32
CA GLY A 23 -3.31 2.65 2.22
C GLY A 23 -2.66 1.39 1.65
N LEU A 24 -2.31 0.41 2.49
CA LEU A 24 -1.84 -0.91 2.07
C LEU A 24 -2.88 -1.61 1.18
N GLY A 25 -4.12 -1.77 1.67
CA GLY A 25 -5.17 -2.45 0.91
C GLY A 25 -5.59 -1.69 -0.35
N LEU A 26 -5.68 -0.36 -0.31
CA LEU A 26 -6.02 0.45 -1.50
C LEU A 26 -4.90 0.44 -2.53
N GLY A 27 -3.63 0.42 -2.10
CA GLY A 27 -2.47 0.28 -2.97
C GLY A 27 -2.49 -1.05 -3.72
N GLY A 28 -2.74 -2.15 -3.00
CA GLY A 28 -2.91 -3.47 -3.59
C GLY A 28 -4.08 -3.54 -4.58
N PHE A 29 -5.22 -2.93 -4.26
CA PHE A 29 -6.33 -2.83 -5.21
C PHE A 29 -5.98 -2.05 -6.48
N VAL A 30 -5.21 -0.96 -6.36
CA VAL A 30 -4.78 -0.21 -7.56
C VAL A 30 -3.88 -1.08 -8.42
N ASP A 31 -2.93 -1.79 -7.83
CA ASP A 31 -2.07 -2.73 -8.55
C ASP A 31 -2.90 -3.85 -9.21
N GLY A 32 -3.66 -4.60 -8.43
CA GLY A 32 -4.42 -5.73 -8.91
C GLY A 32 -5.48 -5.35 -9.96
N ILE A 33 -6.22 -4.26 -9.75
CA ILE A 33 -7.23 -3.84 -10.72
C ILE A 33 -6.57 -3.28 -11.98
N LEU A 34 -5.57 -2.40 -11.83
CA LEU A 34 -4.98 -1.72 -12.98
C LEU A 34 -4.02 -2.63 -13.74
N LEU A 35 -3.06 -3.27 -13.07
CA LEU A 35 -1.99 -4.00 -13.73
C LEU A 35 -2.38 -5.45 -14.04
N HIS A 36 -3.05 -6.16 -13.11
CA HIS A 36 -3.48 -7.54 -13.35
C HIS A 36 -4.73 -7.64 -14.22
N GLN A 37 -5.77 -6.81 -13.97
CA GLN A 37 -7.08 -7.00 -14.58
C GLN A 37 -7.32 -6.12 -15.82
N LEU A 38 -7.02 -4.80 -15.76
CA LEU A 38 -7.30 -3.89 -16.87
C LEU A 38 -6.19 -3.89 -17.92
N LEU A 39 -4.95 -3.72 -17.52
CA LEU A 39 -3.81 -3.69 -18.44
C LEU A 39 -3.28 -5.09 -18.75
N GLN A 40 -3.53 -6.05 -17.88
CA GLN A 40 -3.07 -7.45 -18.01
C GLN A 40 -1.56 -7.51 -18.31
N TRP A 41 -0.80 -6.65 -17.63
CA TRP A 41 0.65 -6.63 -17.81
C TRP A 41 1.31 -7.85 -17.18
N HIS A 42 0.76 -8.30 -16.06
CA HIS A 42 1.18 -9.51 -15.36
C HIS A 42 0.01 -10.08 -14.54
N HIS A 43 0.21 -11.26 -13.97
CA HIS A 43 -0.62 -11.91 -12.97
C HIS A 43 0.28 -12.45 -11.87
N MET A 44 -0.28 -12.78 -10.73
CA MET A 44 0.44 -13.08 -9.48
C MET A 44 1.58 -14.09 -9.63
N LEU A 45 1.47 -15.08 -10.53
CA LEU A 45 2.48 -16.10 -10.77
C LEU A 45 2.99 -16.15 -12.23
N SER A 46 2.74 -15.10 -13.02
CA SER A 46 2.91 -15.14 -14.47
C SER A 46 4.34 -15.41 -14.95
N ASN A 47 5.37 -15.10 -14.14
CA ASN A 47 6.77 -15.38 -14.48
C ASN A 47 7.15 -16.85 -14.23
N VAL A 48 6.61 -17.49 -13.16
CA VAL A 48 6.89 -18.89 -12.81
C VAL A 48 5.83 -19.87 -13.32
N ARG A 49 4.66 -19.38 -13.68
CA ARG A 49 3.52 -20.11 -14.27
C ARG A 49 2.95 -19.33 -15.45
N PRO A 50 3.63 -19.29 -16.61
CA PRO A 50 3.19 -18.54 -17.77
C PRO A 50 1.78 -18.97 -18.24
N LEU A 51 1.00 -18.02 -18.74
CA LEU A 51 -0.42 -18.23 -19.15
C LEU A 51 -0.55 -18.98 -20.48
N THR A 52 0.23 -20.02 -20.68
CA THR A 52 0.28 -20.82 -21.90
C THR A 52 -0.63 -22.05 -21.88
N THR A 53 -1.15 -22.42 -20.71
CA THR A 53 -2.07 -23.55 -20.52
C THR A 53 -3.26 -23.13 -19.68
N THR A 54 -4.42 -23.75 -19.86
CA THR A 54 -5.62 -23.50 -19.05
C THR A 54 -5.35 -23.65 -17.57
N ALA A 55 -4.60 -24.69 -17.17
CA ALA A 55 -4.25 -24.92 -15.77
C ALA A 55 -3.43 -23.78 -15.16
N ASN A 56 -2.50 -23.20 -15.90
CA ASN A 56 -1.72 -22.04 -15.45
C ASN A 56 -2.57 -20.76 -15.40
N ILE A 57 -3.48 -20.59 -16.36
CA ILE A 57 -4.43 -19.46 -16.34
C ILE A 57 -5.30 -19.55 -15.10
N ASP A 58 -5.94 -20.69 -14.84
CA ASP A 58 -6.79 -20.92 -13.68
C ASP A 58 -6.03 -20.68 -12.37
N LEU A 59 -4.77 -21.14 -12.30
CA LEU A 59 -3.93 -20.95 -11.14
C LEU A 59 -3.59 -19.45 -10.90
N ASN A 60 -3.25 -18.69 -11.95
CA ASN A 60 -3.00 -17.27 -11.84
C ASN A 60 -4.27 -16.52 -11.41
N MET A 61 -5.42 -16.83 -11.99
CA MET A 61 -6.70 -16.22 -11.59
C MET A 61 -7.04 -16.50 -10.12
N LEU A 62 -6.77 -17.72 -9.62
CA LEU A 62 -6.94 -18.04 -8.21
C LEU A 62 -6.05 -17.16 -7.31
N TRP A 63 -4.76 -17.03 -7.66
CA TRP A 63 -3.82 -16.23 -6.88
C TRP A 63 -4.12 -14.73 -6.95
N ASP A 64 -4.53 -14.21 -8.10
CA ASP A 64 -5.04 -12.84 -8.23
C ASP A 64 -6.27 -12.62 -7.32
N GLY A 65 -7.17 -13.61 -7.27
CA GLY A 65 -8.34 -13.59 -6.39
C GLY A 65 -7.97 -13.59 -4.90
N LEU A 66 -6.98 -14.39 -4.50
CA LEU A 66 -6.48 -14.41 -3.11
C LEU A 66 -5.79 -13.09 -2.74
N PHE A 67 -5.05 -12.51 -3.68
CA PHE A 67 -4.45 -11.20 -3.51
C PHE A 67 -5.52 -10.11 -3.27
N HIS A 68 -6.55 -10.04 -4.09
CA HIS A 68 -7.67 -9.12 -3.88
C HIS A 68 -8.44 -9.39 -2.57
N ALA A 69 -8.57 -10.66 -2.16
CA ALA A 69 -9.17 -11.00 -0.87
C ALA A 69 -8.35 -10.46 0.31
N PHE A 70 -7.02 -10.54 0.22
CA PHE A 70 -6.12 -9.92 1.18
C PHE A 70 -6.29 -8.39 1.23
N ASP A 71 -6.30 -7.72 0.07
CA ASP A 71 -6.50 -6.27 -0.02
C ASP A 71 -7.84 -5.85 0.59
N TRP A 72 -8.90 -6.61 0.30
CA TRP A 72 -10.22 -6.39 0.87
C TRP A 72 -10.20 -6.49 2.40
N VAL A 73 -9.53 -7.50 2.96
CA VAL A 73 -9.36 -7.64 4.42
C VAL A 73 -8.61 -6.43 5.00
N MET A 74 -7.54 -5.98 4.35
CA MET A 74 -6.79 -4.79 4.79
C MET A 74 -7.66 -3.54 4.79
N VAL A 75 -8.48 -3.33 3.76
CA VAL A 75 -9.42 -2.20 3.69
C VAL A 75 -10.46 -2.30 4.82
N VAL A 76 -11.06 -3.47 5.04
CA VAL A 76 -12.04 -3.66 6.13
C VAL A 76 -11.42 -3.39 7.50
N VAL A 77 -10.22 -3.92 7.77
CA VAL A 77 -9.49 -3.65 9.01
C VAL A 77 -9.18 -2.17 9.16
N GLY A 78 -8.73 -1.52 8.09
CA GLY A 78 -8.45 -0.09 8.09
C GLY A 78 -9.70 0.76 8.39
N ILE A 79 -10.87 0.40 7.83
CA ILE A 79 -12.15 1.06 8.14
C ILE A 79 -12.52 0.86 9.62
N ILE A 80 -12.35 -0.36 10.16
CA ILE A 80 -12.60 -0.63 11.58
C ILE A 80 -11.71 0.20 12.49
N LEU A 81 -10.42 0.31 12.14
CA LEU A 81 -9.46 1.13 12.89
C LEU A 81 -9.86 2.62 12.82
N LEU A 82 -10.25 3.10 11.64
CA LEU A 82 -10.70 4.48 11.43
C LEU A 82 -11.96 4.77 12.24
N TRP A 83 -12.92 3.86 12.22
CA TRP A 83 -14.15 3.97 13.03
C TRP A 83 -13.85 4.03 14.53
N ARG A 84 -12.93 3.18 15.01
CA ARG A 84 -12.49 3.18 16.41
C ARG A 84 -11.75 4.47 16.78
N ALA A 85 -10.94 5.00 15.88
CA ALA A 85 -10.28 6.29 16.08
C ALA A 85 -11.31 7.42 16.19
N GLY A 86 -12.41 7.36 15.38
CA GLY A 86 -13.49 8.34 15.38
C GLY A 86 -14.31 8.41 16.66
N GLY A 87 -14.38 7.34 17.42
CA GLY A 87 -15.08 7.30 18.71
C GLY A 87 -14.22 7.75 19.91
N ARG A 88 -13.02 8.30 19.68
CA ARG A 88 -12.08 8.69 20.75
C ARG A 88 -11.89 10.20 20.79
N ASP A 89 -12.11 10.80 21.95
CA ASP A 89 -11.95 12.24 22.18
C ASP A 89 -10.48 12.70 22.25
N ASP A 90 -9.56 11.74 22.51
CA ASP A 90 -8.12 12.00 22.60
C ASP A 90 -7.37 11.91 21.25
N VAL A 91 -8.10 11.57 20.16
CA VAL A 91 -7.51 11.52 18.80
C VAL A 91 -7.60 12.87 18.12
N ALA A 92 -6.45 13.44 17.79
CA ALA A 92 -6.37 14.67 17.01
C ALA A 92 -6.62 14.38 15.52
N TRP A 93 -7.83 14.68 15.03
CA TRP A 93 -8.22 14.50 13.63
C TRP A 93 -7.52 15.50 12.71
N SER A 94 -6.97 15.00 11.61
CA SER A 94 -6.37 15.78 10.56
C SER A 94 -6.47 15.09 9.22
N SER A 95 -7.06 15.74 8.25
CA SER A 95 -7.10 15.26 6.86
C SER A 95 -5.68 15.14 6.29
N GLN A 96 -4.78 16.04 6.64
CA GLN A 96 -3.39 16.02 6.18
C GLN A 96 -2.64 14.80 6.74
N THR A 97 -2.77 14.54 8.05
CA THR A 97 -2.20 13.33 8.68
C THR A 97 -2.81 12.06 8.09
N PHE A 98 -4.13 12.03 7.88
CA PHE A 98 -4.82 10.87 7.32
C PHE A 98 -4.36 10.56 5.88
N VAL A 99 -4.37 11.56 5.00
CA VAL A 99 -3.91 11.42 3.60
C VAL A 99 -2.43 11.05 3.54
N GLY A 100 -1.60 11.67 4.41
CA GLY A 100 -0.18 11.31 4.53
C GLY A 100 0.01 9.85 4.94
N SER A 101 -0.82 9.35 5.86
CA SER A 101 -0.79 7.94 6.31
C SER A 101 -1.26 6.98 5.22
N LEU A 102 -2.29 7.33 4.43
CA LEU A 102 -2.70 6.58 3.25
C LEU A 102 -1.56 6.47 2.23
N SER A 103 -0.86 7.60 1.97
CA SER A 103 0.29 7.60 1.05
C SER A 103 1.42 6.70 1.55
N ILE A 104 1.71 6.71 2.86
CA ILE A 104 2.70 5.80 3.46
C ILE A 104 2.26 4.35 3.26
N GLY A 105 1.00 4.01 3.55
CA GLY A 105 0.48 2.65 3.40
C GLY A 105 0.61 2.14 1.97
N TRP A 106 0.19 2.94 0.99
CA TRP A 106 0.34 2.58 -0.43
C TRP A 106 1.82 2.43 -0.81
N GLY A 107 2.68 3.38 -0.41
CA GLY A 107 4.10 3.28 -0.68
C GLY A 107 4.75 2.04 -0.06
N LEU A 108 4.36 1.66 1.16
CA LEU A 108 4.82 0.42 1.80
C LEU A 108 4.36 -0.82 1.03
N PHE A 109 3.11 -0.85 0.54
CA PHE A 109 2.64 -1.93 -0.34
C PHE A 109 3.59 -2.09 -1.52
N ASN A 110 3.81 -1.03 -2.30
CA ASN A 110 4.70 -1.07 -3.47
C ASN A 110 6.13 -1.52 -3.14
N LEU A 111 6.68 -1.08 -1.99
CA LEU A 111 8.03 -1.46 -1.59
C LEU A 111 8.10 -2.93 -1.17
N ILE A 112 7.13 -3.42 -0.39
CA ILE A 112 7.09 -4.80 0.11
C ILE A 112 6.91 -5.76 -1.07
N GLU A 113 5.89 -5.53 -1.88
CA GLU A 113 5.57 -6.35 -3.04
C GLU A 113 6.71 -6.30 -4.07
N GLY A 114 7.16 -5.08 -4.44
CA GLY A 114 8.23 -4.93 -5.42
C GLY A 114 9.55 -5.57 -4.99
N VAL A 115 9.90 -5.55 -3.70
CA VAL A 115 11.11 -6.24 -3.20
C VAL A 115 10.88 -7.75 -3.13
N ILE A 116 9.76 -8.20 -2.56
CA ILE A 116 9.53 -9.62 -2.32
C ILE A 116 9.21 -10.34 -3.63
N ASP A 117 8.19 -9.87 -4.36
CA ASP A 117 7.62 -10.62 -5.47
C ASP A 117 8.38 -10.40 -6.78
N HIS A 118 8.88 -9.17 -7.03
CA HIS A 118 9.65 -8.88 -8.24
C HIS A 118 11.13 -9.22 -8.12
N GLN A 119 11.77 -8.95 -6.96
CA GLN A 119 13.24 -9.07 -6.84
C GLN A 119 13.69 -10.36 -6.14
N ILE A 120 13.05 -10.75 -5.03
CA ILE A 120 13.48 -11.93 -4.25
C ILE A 120 12.89 -13.22 -4.82
N LEU A 121 11.57 -13.26 -4.97
CA LEU A 121 10.86 -14.46 -5.44
C LEU A 121 10.80 -14.55 -6.97
N GLY A 122 10.78 -13.40 -7.66
CA GLY A 122 10.67 -13.34 -9.12
C GLY A 122 9.42 -14.05 -9.65
N ILE A 123 8.30 -14.01 -8.90
CA ILE A 123 7.07 -14.71 -9.29
C ILE A 123 6.31 -13.97 -10.39
N HIS A 124 6.44 -12.66 -10.42
CA HIS A 124 6.02 -11.78 -11.51
C HIS A 124 6.89 -10.52 -11.54
N HIS A 125 6.67 -9.64 -12.50
CA HIS A 125 7.31 -8.34 -12.64
C HIS A 125 6.26 -7.33 -13.11
N VAL A 126 6.42 -6.04 -12.81
CA VAL A 126 5.45 -4.99 -13.18
C VAL A 126 5.05 -5.09 -14.65
N LYS A 127 6.03 -5.21 -15.53
CA LYS A 127 5.80 -5.44 -16.95
C LYS A 127 6.91 -6.29 -17.55
N PRO A 128 6.64 -7.55 -17.91
CA PRO A 128 7.61 -8.40 -18.58
C PRO A 128 8.09 -7.82 -19.90
N GLY A 129 9.31 -8.18 -20.30
CA GLY A 129 9.88 -7.78 -21.59
C GLY A 129 11.19 -7.01 -21.48
N PRO A 130 11.64 -6.32 -22.56
CA PRO A 130 13.00 -5.77 -22.66
C PRO A 130 13.32 -4.69 -21.59
N ASN A 131 12.32 -4.01 -21.04
CA ASN A 131 12.50 -2.95 -20.04
C ASN A 131 12.01 -3.37 -18.64
N GLN A 132 11.90 -4.65 -18.35
CA GLN A 132 11.38 -5.20 -17.11
C GLN A 132 12.00 -4.55 -15.87
N LEU A 133 13.34 -4.51 -15.78
CA LEU A 133 14.04 -3.92 -14.65
C LEU A 133 13.70 -2.44 -14.44
N ALA A 134 13.52 -1.68 -15.53
CA ALA A 134 13.17 -0.26 -15.43
C ALA A 134 11.75 -0.07 -14.85
N TRP A 135 10.80 -0.95 -15.19
CA TRP A 135 9.46 -0.94 -14.62
C TRP A 135 9.48 -1.30 -13.14
N ASP A 136 10.21 -2.35 -12.75
CA ASP A 136 10.33 -2.77 -11.36
C ASP A 136 10.99 -1.69 -10.49
N LEU A 137 12.07 -1.07 -10.98
CA LEU A 137 12.73 0.04 -10.28
C LEU A 137 11.84 1.29 -10.21
N GLY A 138 11.08 1.57 -11.26
CA GLY A 138 10.10 2.66 -11.28
C GLY A 138 9.00 2.46 -10.24
N PHE A 139 8.52 1.24 -10.07
CA PHE A 139 7.53 0.87 -9.07
C PHE A 139 8.06 1.06 -7.64
N LEU A 140 9.29 0.61 -7.38
CA LEU A 140 9.97 0.83 -6.10
C LEU A 140 10.19 2.32 -5.80
N LEU A 141 10.66 3.07 -6.81
CA LEU A 141 10.84 4.53 -6.67
C LEU A 141 9.52 5.23 -6.37
N PHE A 142 8.45 4.88 -7.06
CA PHE A 142 7.11 5.42 -6.80
C PHE A 142 6.67 5.12 -5.36
N GLY A 143 6.87 3.88 -4.88
CA GLY A 143 6.59 3.51 -3.49
C GLY A 143 7.40 4.35 -2.48
N ALA A 144 8.70 4.53 -2.71
CA ALA A 144 9.57 5.34 -1.86
C ALA A 144 9.14 6.82 -1.83
N LEU A 145 8.74 7.38 -2.97
CA LEU A 145 8.21 8.75 -3.05
C LEU A 145 6.90 8.91 -2.27
N LEU A 146 5.98 7.96 -2.35
CA LEU A 146 4.74 7.99 -1.58
C LEU A 146 5.02 7.97 -0.06
N VAL A 147 5.95 7.13 0.40
CA VAL A 147 6.36 7.10 1.81
C VAL A 147 6.97 8.45 2.23
N ALA A 148 7.88 9.01 1.43
CA ALA A 148 8.52 10.29 1.74
C ALA A 148 7.51 11.45 1.78
N ILE A 149 6.61 11.54 0.80
CA ILE A 149 5.56 12.57 0.75
C ILE A 149 4.64 12.43 1.96
N GLY A 150 4.15 11.23 2.24
CA GLY A 150 3.27 10.96 3.38
C GLY A 150 3.92 11.34 4.72
N TRP A 151 5.19 11.00 4.89
CA TRP A 151 5.96 11.39 6.07
C TRP A 151 6.10 12.91 6.23
N ILE A 152 6.40 13.62 5.14
CA ILE A 152 6.48 15.09 5.14
C ILE A 152 5.13 15.71 5.51
N MET A 153 4.02 15.17 4.98
CA MET A 153 2.68 15.64 5.28
C MET A 153 2.38 15.51 6.78
N ILE A 154 2.64 14.36 7.39
CA ILE A 154 2.40 14.13 8.82
C ILE A 154 3.27 15.06 9.68
N LYS A 155 4.56 15.19 9.34
CA LYS A 155 5.46 16.09 10.09
C LYS A 155 5.04 17.55 10.04
N LYS A 156 4.60 18.04 8.88
CA LYS A 156 4.13 19.44 8.75
C LYS A 156 2.89 19.70 9.60
N ASP A 157 1.94 18.78 9.61
CA ASP A 157 0.72 18.91 10.42
C ASP A 157 1.03 18.93 11.92
N SER A 158 1.93 18.07 12.37
CA SER A 158 2.39 18.05 13.78
C SER A 158 3.12 19.33 14.19
N GLY A 159 3.83 20.00 13.26
CA GLY A 159 4.56 21.25 13.51
C GLY A 159 3.65 22.49 13.54
N VAL A 160 2.48 22.44 12.90
CA VAL A 160 1.50 23.55 12.91
C VAL A 160 0.66 23.57 14.19
N ARG A 161 0.51 22.40 14.83
CA ARG A 161 -0.30 22.23 16.06
C ARG A 161 0.49 22.42 17.37
N SER A 162 1.81 22.59 17.29
CA SER A 162 2.71 22.85 18.42
C SER A 162 2.99 24.35 18.58
#